data_68237f6cc5363856a714fe8fcb2e6a31
#
_entry.id   68237f6cc5363856a714fe8fcb2e6a31
#
_cell.length_a   1.000
_cell.length_b   1.000
_cell.length_c   1.000
_cell.angle_alpha   90.00
_cell.angle_beta   90.00
_cell.angle_gamma   90.00
#
_symmetry.space_group_name_H-M   'P 1'
#
loop_
_entity.id
_entity.type
_entity.pdbx_description
1 polymer ?
#
loop_
_entity_poly.entity_id
_entity_poly.type
_entity_poly.pdbx_seq_one_letter_code
_entity_poly.pdbx_strand_id
1 'polypeptide(L)'
;MRGDDEPGLDSAAMSTGLDRRDLQRMLNENMEKMRTSAVVQRWMSENRPPVSVLPLKNETSEHIDGPLQALISDVETKLIEWGGVRVISLENQQDLLSEIRRQYSEGFDQSNIAHWGKQIGSRYFVTGKVYTTDERVGVQRRVQYYMFMQVIDVETGEILFQNKSNVTKAIVRD
;
A
#
# COMPACT_ATOMS: atom_id res chain seq x y z
N MET A 1 3.49 -15.91 31.50
CA MET A 1 2.12 -15.59 31.02
C MET A 1 2.21 -14.95 29.66
N ARG A 2 1.38 -15.37 28.75
CA ARG A 2 1.35 -14.76 27.42
C ARG A 2 0.36 -13.61 27.41
N GLY A 3 0.71 -12.51 26.75
CA GLY A 3 -0.15 -11.35 26.64
C GLY A 3 -1.49 -11.65 25.98
N ASP A 4 -1.50 -12.63 25.08
CA ASP A 4 -2.67 -13.04 24.33
C ASP A 4 -3.74 -13.73 25.22
N ASP A 5 -3.35 -14.19 26.40
CA ASP A 5 -4.27 -14.86 27.31
C ASP A 5 -4.98 -13.88 28.25
N GLU A 6 -4.62 -12.60 28.20
CA GLU A 6 -5.23 -11.59 29.07
C GLU A 6 -6.12 -10.64 28.26
N PRO A 7 -7.44 -10.69 28.49
CA PRO A 7 -8.37 -9.81 27.80
C PRO A 7 -8.04 -8.33 28.03
N GLY A 8 -7.86 -7.59 26.96
CA GLY A 8 -7.60 -6.16 27.00
C GLY A 8 -6.12 -5.75 27.02
N LEU A 9 -5.21 -6.68 27.35
CA LEU A 9 -3.79 -6.34 27.40
C LEU A 9 -3.25 -6.03 25.99
N ASP A 10 -3.55 -6.88 25.03
CA ASP A 10 -3.15 -6.67 23.66
C ASP A 10 -3.81 -5.41 23.06
N SER A 11 -5.06 -5.20 23.37
CA SER A 11 -5.77 -3.99 22.94
C SER A 11 -5.13 -2.73 23.50
N ALA A 12 -4.70 -2.76 24.75
CA ALA A 12 -4.02 -1.63 25.37
C ALA A 12 -2.62 -1.42 24.78
N ALA A 13 -1.87 -2.50 24.58
CA ALA A 13 -0.53 -2.44 24.00
C ALA A 13 -0.54 -1.95 22.55
N MET A 14 -1.60 -2.24 21.80
CA MET A 14 -1.73 -1.89 20.39
C MET A 14 -2.56 -0.64 20.16
N SER A 15 -2.93 0.08 21.20
CA SER A 15 -3.85 1.23 21.09
C SER A 15 -3.34 2.35 20.20
N THR A 16 -2.03 2.49 20.04
CA THR A 16 -1.43 3.53 19.19
C THR A 16 -0.68 3.00 17.97
N GLY A 17 -0.35 1.71 17.96
CA GLY A 17 0.36 1.10 16.86
C GLY A 17 -0.57 0.56 15.78
N LEU A 18 -0.06 0.44 14.58
CA LEU A 18 -0.77 -0.21 13.49
C LEU A 18 -0.71 -1.72 13.67
N ASP A 19 -1.84 -2.39 13.52
CA ASP A 19 -1.89 -3.84 13.49
C ASP A 19 -2.29 -4.33 12.08
N ARG A 20 -2.30 -5.66 11.91
CA ARG A 20 -2.67 -6.28 10.64
C ARG A 20 -4.09 -5.95 10.21
N ARG A 21 -5.01 -5.86 11.16
CA ARG A 21 -6.41 -5.55 10.87
C ARG A 21 -6.57 -4.16 10.31
N ASP A 22 -5.83 -3.21 10.88
CA ASP A 22 -5.83 -1.83 10.42
C ASP A 22 -5.32 -1.74 8.98
N LEU A 23 -4.19 -2.40 8.70
CA LEU A 23 -3.60 -2.42 7.37
C LEU A 23 -4.52 -3.10 6.37
N GLN A 24 -5.10 -4.23 6.74
CA GLN A 24 -6.01 -4.98 5.87
C GLN A 24 -7.27 -4.16 5.57
N ARG A 25 -7.82 -3.48 6.57
CA ARG A 25 -9.00 -2.64 6.40
C ARG A 25 -8.73 -1.48 5.46
N MET A 26 -7.61 -0.79 5.66
CA MET A 26 -7.23 0.32 4.78
C MET A 26 -7.00 -0.16 3.34
N LEU A 27 -6.36 -1.32 3.19
CA LEU A 27 -6.16 -1.91 1.87
C LEU A 27 -7.49 -2.22 1.20
N ASN A 28 -8.38 -2.88 1.92
CA ASN A 28 -9.68 -3.27 1.37
C ASN A 28 -10.49 -2.06 0.92
N GLU A 29 -10.47 -0.97 1.68
CA GLU A 29 -11.13 0.28 1.30
C GLU A 29 -10.54 0.86 0.02
N ASN A 30 -9.21 0.90 -0.09
CA ASN A 30 -8.53 1.38 -1.27
C ASN A 30 -8.84 0.51 -2.49
N MET A 31 -8.80 -0.80 -2.33
CA MET A 31 -9.07 -1.74 -3.44
C MET A 31 -10.52 -1.65 -3.91
N GLU A 32 -11.46 -1.47 -3.00
CA GLU A 32 -12.86 -1.29 -3.39
C GLU A 32 -13.07 0.00 -4.19
N LYS A 33 -12.41 1.07 -3.81
CA LYS A 33 -12.43 2.32 -4.57
C LYS A 33 -11.80 2.14 -5.95
N MET A 34 -10.69 1.41 -6.02
CA MET A 34 -10.02 1.12 -7.28
C MET A 34 -10.92 0.30 -8.21
N ARG A 35 -11.59 -0.71 -7.68
CA ARG A 35 -12.46 -1.60 -8.46
C ARG A 35 -13.55 -0.85 -9.20
N THR A 36 -14.09 0.19 -8.58
CA THR A 36 -15.19 0.98 -9.17
C THR A 36 -14.70 2.23 -9.89
N SER A 37 -13.39 2.40 -10.03
CA SER A 37 -12.82 3.60 -10.65
C SER A 37 -12.70 3.49 -12.17
N ALA A 38 -12.41 4.63 -12.78
CA ALA A 38 -12.24 4.73 -14.22
C ALA A 38 -11.05 3.91 -14.74
N VAL A 39 -10.02 3.69 -13.89
CA VAL A 39 -8.84 2.94 -14.34
C VAL A 39 -9.17 1.49 -14.69
N VAL A 40 -10.04 0.86 -13.91
CA VAL A 40 -10.46 -0.52 -14.18
C VAL A 40 -11.26 -0.59 -15.49
N GLN A 41 -12.11 0.39 -15.75
CA GLN A 41 -12.84 0.50 -17.02
C GLN A 41 -11.87 0.64 -18.20
N ARG A 42 -10.85 1.46 -18.03
CA ARG A 42 -9.81 1.63 -19.02
C ARG A 42 -9.08 0.33 -19.32
N TRP A 43 -8.69 -0.41 -18.27
CA TRP A 43 -8.02 -1.69 -18.43
C TRP A 43 -8.87 -2.70 -19.22
N MET A 44 -10.16 -2.74 -18.92
CA MET A 44 -11.08 -3.63 -19.64
C MET A 44 -11.15 -3.31 -21.13
N SER A 45 -10.97 -2.04 -21.51
CA SER A 45 -10.95 -1.62 -22.90
C SER A 45 -9.60 -1.85 -23.60
N GLU A 46 -8.53 -2.08 -22.83
CA GLU A 46 -7.17 -2.21 -23.34
C GLU A 46 -6.70 -3.65 -23.53
N ASN A 47 -7.61 -4.61 -23.47
CA ASN A 47 -7.30 -6.02 -23.68
C ASN A 47 -6.26 -6.58 -22.70
N ARG A 48 -6.54 -6.43 -21.41
CA ARG A 48 -5.76 -6.99 -20.30
C ARG A 48 -4.29 -6.52 -20.30
N PRO A 49 -4.04 -5.25 -20.00
CA PRO A 49 -2.66 -4.76 -19.96
C PRO A 49 -1.88 -5.40 -18.79
N PRO A 50 -0.54 -5.50 -18.92
CA PRO A 50 0.29 -6.01 -17.84
C PRO A 50 0.46 -4.98 -16.72
N VAL A 51 0.23 -5.42 -15.49
CA VAL A 51 0.30 -4.59 -14.28
C VAL A 51 1.18 -5.26 -13.25
N SER A 52 2.00 -4.48 -12.56
CA SER A 52 2.80 -4.96 -11.44
C SER A 52 2.51 -4.13 -10.19
N VAL A 53 2.57 -4.77 -9.05
CA VAL A 53 2.42 -4.10 -7.76
C VAL A 53 3.82 -3.87 -7.18
N LEU A 54 4.17 -2.61 -6.97
CA LEU A 54 5.44 -2.25 -6.36
C LEU A 54 5.35 -2.40 -4.84
N PRO A 55 6.49 -2.59 -4.15
CA PRO A 55 6.50 -2.63 -2.69
C PRO A 55 5.85 -1.39 -2.09
N LEU A 56 5.04 -1.59 -1.08
CA LEU A 56 4.41 -0.49 -0.35
C LEU A 56 5.44 0.17 0.57
N LYS A 57 5.55 1.49 0.50
CA LYS A 57 6.52 2.24 1.29
C LYS A 57 6.01 2.45 2.72
N ASN A 58 6.87 2.18 3.69
CA ASN A 58 6.58 2.47 5.09
C ASN A 58 7.23 3.82 5.47
N GLU A 59 6.41 4.85 5.61
CA GLU A 59 6.84 6.17 6.07
C GLU A 59 6.47 6.41 7.53
N THR A 60 6.26 5.34 8.29
CA THR A 60 5.98 5.40 9.71
C THR A 60 7.19 4.92 10.50
N SER A 61 7.17 5.11 11.82
CA SER A 61 8.17 4.53 12.71
C SER A 61 7.79 3.11 13.17
N GLU A 62 6.67 2.58 12.67
CA GLU A 62 6.18 1.26 13.05
C GLU A 62 6.91 0.16 12.30
N HIS A 63 7.05 -1.00 12.93
CA HIS A 63 7.68 -2.18 12.33
C HIS A 63 6.64 -2.98 11.55
N ILE A 64 6.22 -2.45 10.39
CA ILE A 64 5.15 -3.03 9.58
C ILE A 64 5.64 -3.53 8.21
N ASP A 65 6.95 -3.60 7.98
CA ASP A 65 7.48 -3.98 6.66
C ASP A 65 7.06 -5.39 6.26
N GLY A 66 7.10 -6.35 7.19
CA GLY A 66 6.62 -7.70 6.92
C GLY A 66 5.14 -7.74 6.56
N PRO A 67 4.25 -7.18 7.40
CA PRO A 67 2.83 -7.07 7.05
C PRO A 67 2.56 -6.35 5.75
N LEU A 68 3.29 -5.27 5.43
CA LEU A 68 3.12 -4.56 4.15
C LEU A 68 3.50 -5.44 2.98
N GLN A 69 4.59 -6.21 3.10
CA GLN A 69 4.99 -7.12 2.05
C GLN A 69 3.93 -8.19 1.79
N ALA A 70 3.30 -8.69 2.84
CA ALA A 70 2.21 -9.67 2.71
C ALA A 70 1.01 -9.09 1.95
N LEU A 71 0.74 -7.80 2.07
CA LEU A 71 -0.36 -7.14 1.37
C LEU A 71 -0.18 -7.10 -0.15
N ILE A 72 1.05 -7.16 -0.64
CA ILE A 72 1.31 -7.15 -2.09
C ILE A 72 0.59 -8.31 -2.76
N SER A 73 0.68 -9.49 -2.18
CA SER A 73 0.02 -10.68 -2.72
C SER A 73 -1.52 -10.54 -2.67
N ASP A 74 -2.05 -9.85 -1.67
CA ASP A 74 -3.49 -9.58 -1.59
C ASP A 74 -3.94 -8.65 -2.72
N VAL A 75 -3.17 -7.62 -3.01
CA VAL A 75 -3.44 -6.71 -4.13
C VAL A 75 -3.41 -7.48 -5.45
N GLU A 76 -2.37 -8.27 -5.65
CA GLU A 76 -2.23 -9.09 -6.86
C GLU A 76 -3.43 -10.03 -7.03
N THR A 77 -3.84 -10.68 -5.97
CA THR A 77 -4.98 -11.59 -5.99
C THR A 77 -6.27 -10.88 -6.41
N LYS A 78 -6.53 -9.71 -5.86
CA LYS A 78 -7.72 -8.93 -6.21
C LYS A 78 -7.68 -8.49 -7.68
N LEU A 79 -6.54 -8.06 -8.16
CA LEU A 79 -6.38 -7.65 -9.56
C LEU A 79 -6.66 -8.83 -10.50
N ILE A 80 -6.17 -10.01 -10.16
CA ILE A 80 -6.41 -11.23 -10.93
C ILE A 80 -7.90 -11.59 -10.92
N GLU A 81 -8.54 -11.51 -9.76
CA GLU A 81 -9.97 -11.80 -9.62
C GLU A 81 -10.84 -10.87 -10.46
N TRP A 82 -10.45 -9.61 -10.60
CA TRP A 82 -11.22 -8.66 -11.42
C TRP A 82 -11.14 -8.97 -12.92
N GLY A 83 -10.10 -9.69 -13.35
CA GLY A 83 -10.01 -10.22 -14.71
C GLY A 83 -9.61 -9.22 -15.80
N GLY A 84 -9.40 -7.97 -15.46
CA GLY A 84 -9.13 -6.91 -16.45
C GLY A 84 -7.67 -6.70 -16.79
N VAL A 85 -6.75 -7.36 -16.10
CA VAL A 85 -5.30 -7.16 -16.27
C VAL A 85 -4.55 -8.47 -16.22
N ARG A 86 -3.29 -8.44 -16.69
CA ARG A 86 -2.32 -9.50 -16.50
C ARG A 86 -1.37 -9.05 -15.40
N VAL A 87 -1.32 -9.79 -14.30
CA VAL A 87 -0.44 -9.42 -13.19
C VAL A 87 0.94 -10.04 -13.38
N ILE A 88 1.97 -9.20 -13.33
CA ILE A 88 3.36 -9.63 -13.39
C ILE A 88 3.96 -9.42 -12.00
N SER A 89 4.28 -10.52 -11.31
CA SER A 89 4.86 -10.48 -9.98
C SER A 89 6.35 -10.14 -10.04
N LEU A 90 6.81 -9.35 -9.06
CA LEU A 90 8.22 -9.00 -8.91
C LEU A 90 8.95 -9.96 -7.97
N GLU A 91 8.28 -10.95 -7.44
CA GLU A 91 8.85 -11.86 -6.43
C GLU A 91 10.14 -12.53 -6.89
N ASN A 92 10.26 -12.83 -8.17
CA ASN A 92 11.44 -13.48 -8.74
C ASN A 92 12.51 -12.50 -9.21
N GLN A 93 12.33 -11.20 -8.96
CA GLN A 93 13.25 -10.15 -9.38
C GLN A 93 13.80 -9.41 -8.17
N GLN A 94 14.52 -10.13 -7.31
CA GLN A 94 14.98 -9.61 -6.02
C GLN A 94 15.96 -8.43 -6.16
N ASP A 95 16.81 -8.44 -7.16
CA ASP A 95 17.75 -7.34 -7.39
C ASP A 95 16.99 -6.05 -7.73
N LEU A 96 15.97 -6.17 -8.57
CA LEU A 96 15.13 -5.04 -8.94
C LEU A 96 14.31 -4.53 -7.74
N LEU A 97 13.76 -5.44 -6.94
CA LEU A 97 13.04 -5.08 -5.72
C LEU A 97 13.93 -4.31 -4.74
N SER A 98 15.17 -4.75 -4.58
CA SER A 98 16.14 -4.08 -3.72
C SER A 98 16.45 -2.67 -4.22
N GLU A 99 16.60 -2.50 -5.52
CA GLU A 99 16.82 -1.19 -6.15
C GLU A 99 15.63 -0.27 -5.92
N ILE A 100 14.42 -0.76 -6.12
CA ILE A 100 13.18 0.03 -5.91
C ILE A 100 13.08 0.48 -4.46
N ARG A 101 13.32 -0.42 -3.50
CA ARG A 101 13.26 -0.09 -2.08
C ARG A 101 14.30 0.94 -1.69
N ARG A 102 15.51 0.83 -2.23
CA ARG A 102 16.58 1.79 -1.98
C ARG A 102 16.19 3.19 -2.48
N GLN A 103 15.57 3.26 -3.65
CA GLN A 103 15.17 4.54 -4.24
C GLN A 103 13.95 5.16 -3.56
N TYR A 104 13.21 4.41 -2.77
CA TYR A 104 12.11 4.97 -1.98
C TYR A 104 12.56 6.06 -1.02
N SER A 105 13.80 5.98 -0.50
CA SER A 105 14.34 7.00 0.39
C SER A 105 14.70 8.27 -0.34
N GLU A 106 14.90 8.22 -1.65
CA GLU A 106 15.28 9.33 -2.52
C GLU A 106 14.11 9.93 -3.28
N GLY A 107 12.92 9.30 -3.18
CA GLY A 107 11.73 9.69 -3.91
C GLY A 107 11.60 9.01 -5.26
N PHE A 108 10.41 9.06 -5.84
CA PHE A 108 10.16 8.51 -7.16
C PHE A 108 10.49 9.52 -8.25
N ASP A 109 11.26 9.07 -9.23
CA ASP A 109 11.55 9.81 -10.44
C ASP A 109 10.84 9.11 -11.60
N GLN A 110 10.19 9.87 -12.48
CA GLN A 110 9.47 9.35 -13.64
C GLN A 110 10.36 8.51 -14.55
N SER A 111 11.61 8.93 -14.74
CA SER A 111 12.54 8.17 -15.59
C SER A 111 12.85 6.79 -15.00
N ASN A 112 12.92 6.67 -13.69
CA ASN A 112 13.12 5.39 -13.02
C ASN A 112 11.90 4.49 -13.18
N ILE A 113 10.71 5.05 -13.04
CA ILE A 113 9.45 4.31 -13.22
C ILE A 113 9.35 3.75 -14.63
N ALA A 114 9.66 4.56 -15.64
CA ALA A 114 9.65 4.13 -17.04
C ALA A 114 10.67 3.02 -17.30
N HIS A 115 11.86 3.14 -16.71
CA HIS A 115 12.92 2.15 -16.84
C HIS A 115 12.52 0.81 -16.22
N TRP A 116 11.98 0.84 -15.00
CA TRP A 116 11.49 -0.36 -14.33
C TRP A 116 10.35 -1.02 -15.10
N GLY A 117 9.45 -0.22 -15.64
CA GLY A 117 8.34 -0.72 -16.44
C GLY A 117 8.80 -1.50 -17.66
N LYS A 118 9.80 -0.99 -18.37
CA LYS A 118 10.40 -1.69 -19.52
C LYS A 118 11.08 -2.98 -19.08
N GLN A 119 11.84 -2.93 -18.00
CA GLN A 119 12.59 -4.08 -17.48
C GLN A 119 11.64 -5.21 -17.04
N ILE A 120 10.52 -4.87 -16.43
CA ILE A 120 9.52 -5.81 -15.94
C ILE A 120 8.58 -6.25 -17.06
N GLY A 121 8.33 -5.39 -18.02
CA GLY A 121 7.32 -5.59 -19.05
C GLY A 121 5.92 -5.17 -18.60
N SER A 122 5.83 -4.24 -17.66
CA SER A 122 4.56 -3.74 -17.15
C SER A 122 4.17 -2.42 -17.83
N ARG A 123 2.87 -2.25 -18.04
CA ARG A 123 2.29 -1.03 -18.59
C ARG A 123 1.84 -0.08 -17.47
N TYR A 124 1.41 -0.63 -16.34
CA TYR A 124 0.95 0.12 -15.19
C TYR A 124 1.60 -0.40 -13.92
N PHE A 125 1.84 0.51 -12.98
CA PHE A 125 2.24 0.15 -11.63
C PHE A 125 1.16 0.53 -10.63
N VAL A 126 0.89 -0.39 -9.71
CA VAL A 126 0.15 -0.08 -8.49
C VAL A 126 1.18 0.20 -7.42
N THR A 127 1.11 1.38 -6.82
CA THR A 127 2.04 1.82 -5.77
C THR A 127 1.26 2.25 -4.55
N GLY A 128 1.95 2.35 -3.43
CA GLY A 128 1.32 2.85 -2.22
C GLY A 128 2.33 3.14 -1.13
N LYS A 129 1.83 3.81 -0.11
CA LYS A 129 2.62 4.12 1.09
C LYS A 129 1.72 4.20 2.30
N VAL A 130 2.30 3.94 3.46
CA VAL A 130 1.66 4.14 4.74
C VAL A 130 2.42 5.25 5.45
N TYR A 131 1.70 6.25 5.93
CA TYR A 131 2.29 7.37 6.67
C TYR A 131 1.39 7.75 7.83
N THR A 132 1.88 8.60 8.69
CA THR A 132 1.18 8.98 9.93
C THR A 132 1.21 10.48 10.13
N THR A 133 0.15 10.97 10.79
CA THR A 133 0.12 12.30 11.37
C THR A 133 -0.17 12.17 12.85
N ASP A 134 0.46 13.00 13.65
CA ASP A 134 0.35 12.97 15.11
C ASP A 134 -0.20 14.31 15.61
N GLU A 135 -1.26 14.24 16.39
CA GLU A 135 -1.91 15.43 16.94
C GLU A 135 -2.12 15.26 18.43
N ARG A 136 -1.83 16.30 19.19
CA ARG A 136 -2.10 16.34 20.62
C ARG A 136 -3.16 17.39 20.93
N VAL A 137 -4.19 16.95 21.65
CA VAL A 137 -5.27 17.83 22.11
C VAL A 137 -5.41 17.63 23.62
N GLY A 138 -4.85 18.54 24.40
CA GLY A 138 -4.83 18.42 25.85
C GLY A 138 -4.03 17.20 26.32
N VAL A 139 -4.69 16.30 27.07
CA VAL A 139 -4.09 15.05 27.55
C VAL A 139 -4.24 13.91 26.56
N GLN A 140 -4.90 14.14 25.44
CA GLN A 140 -5.18 13.15 24.44
C GLN A 140 -4.20 13.27 23.27
N ARG A 141 -3.62 12.15 22.90
CA ARG A 141 -2.80 12.04 21.71
C ARG A 141 -3.59 11.27 20.66
N ARG A 142 -3.71 11.84 19.47
CA ARG A 142 -4.31 11.17 18.33
C ARG A 142 -3.24 10.89 17.30
N VAL A 143 -3.19 9.65 16.86
CA VAL A 143 -2.31 9.24 15.78
C VAL A 143 -3.19 8.77 14.64
N GLN A 144 -3.09 9.44 13.51
CA GLN A 144 -3.80 9.02 12.29
C GLN A 144 -2.82 8.35 11.37
N TYR A 145 -3.20 7.18 10.90
CA TYR A 145 -2.44 6.42 9.90
C TYR A 145 -3.21 6.43 8.60
N TYR A 146 -2.47 6.61 7.52
CA TYR A 146 -3.03 6.65 6.18
C TYR A 146 -2.37 5.61 5.32
N MET A 147 -3.17 4.95 4.49
CA MET A 147 -2.67 4.15 3.37
C MET A 147 -3.09 4.85 2.09
N PHE A 148 -2.12 5.30 1.34
CA PHE A 148 -2.30 5.98 0.06
C PHE A 148 -1.91 5.03 -1.05
N MET A 149 -2.77 4.87 -2.05
CA MET A 149 -2.50 4.01 -3.19
C MET A 149 -2.73 4.77 -4.48
N GLN A 150 -1.90 4.45 -5.47
CA GLN A 150 -1.97 5.04 -6.81
C GLN A 150 -1.81 3.98 -7.87
N VAL A 151 -2.39 4.25 -9.04
CA VAL A 151 -2.08 3.54 -10.28
C VAL A 151 -1.43 4.54 -11.22
N ILE A 152 -0.26 4.18 -11.72
CA ILE A 152 0.56 5.05 -12.57
C ILE A 152 0.74 4.40 -13.92
N ASP A 153 0.55 5.20 -14.99
CA ASP A 153 0.92 4.82 -16.34
C ASP A 153 2.44 4.90 -16.47
N VAL A 154 3.08 3.78 -16.72
CA VAL A 154 4.54 3.68 -16.76
C VAL A 154 5.15 4.54 -17.87
N GLU A 155 4.48 4.62 -19.02
CA GLU A 155 5.00 5.35 -20.18
C GLU A 155 4.88 6.86 -20.02
N THR A 156 3.78 7.34 -19.45
CA THR A 156 3.48 8.77 -19.39
C THR A 156 3.69 9.39 -18.02
N GLY A 157 3.70 8.58 -16.95
CA GLY A 157 3.72 9.06 -15.57
C GLY A 157 2.36 9.55 -15.10
N GLU A 158 1.32 9.43 -15.92
CA GLU A 158 -0.01 9.88 -15.54
C GLU A 158 -0.56 9.04 -14.38
N ILE A 159 -1.12 9.71 -13.38
CA ILE A 159 -1.79 9.05 -12.28
C ILE A 159 -3.24 8.82 -12.68
N LEU A 160 -3.63 7.56 -12.80
CA LEU A 160 -4.96 7.18 -13.27
C LEU A 160 -5.92 6.86 -12.16
N PHE A 161 -5.39 6.63 -10.98
CA PHE A 161 -6.18 6.39 -9.77
C PHE A 161 -5.36 6.78 -8.57
N GLN A 162 -6.00 7.38 -7.60
CA GLN A 162 -5.42 7.52 -6.26
C GLN A 162 -6.53 7.58 -5.23
N ASN A 163 -6.25 7.00 -4.08
CA ASN A 163 -7.17 7.02 -2.95
C ASN A 163 -6.38 6.91 -1.66
N LYS A 164 -6.97 7.43 -0.60
CA LYS A 164 -6.37 7.42 0.73
C LYS A 164 -7.41 6.92 1.72
N SER A 165 -7.07 5.87 2.45
CA SER A 165 -7.87 5.39 3.58
C SER A 165 -7.12 5.68 4.88
N ASN A 166 -7.84 5.70 5.98
CA ASN A 166 -7.23 6.03 7.26
C ASN A 166 -7.78 5.20 8.43
N VAL A 167 -7.01 5.20 9.50
CA VAL A 167 -7.42 4.70 10.79
C VAL A 167 -6.89 5.65 11.86
N THR A 168 -7.71 5.94 12.85
CA THR A 168 -7.33 6.83 13.97
C THR A 168 -7.17 6.02 15.23
N LYS A 169 -6.03 6.21 15.89
CA LYS A 169 -5.75 5.62 17.20
C LYS A 169 -5.63 6.76 18.21
N ALA A 170 -6.24 6.60 19.36
CA ALA A 170 -6.21 7.61 20.40
C ALA A 170 -5.72 7.00 21.71
N ILE A 171 -4.85 7.72 22.40
CA ILE A 171 -4.44 7.40 23.78
C ILE A 171 -4.88 8.53 24.68
N VAL A 172 -5.56 8.18 25.75
CA VAL A 172 -5.85 9.11 26.83
C VAL A 172 -4.81 8.87 27.92
N ARG A 173 -4.08 9.92 28.29
CA ARG A 173 -3.12 9.85 29.40
C ARG A 173 -3.78 10.41 30.63
N ASP A 174 -3.70 9.67 31.71
CA ASP A 174 -4.17 10.10 33.02
C ASP A 174 -3.21 11.11 33.66
#